data_586157e9c921b526b66a16615b5b6e00
#
_entry.id   586157e9c921b526b66a16615b5b6e00
#
_cell.length_a   1.000
_cell.length_b   1.000
_cell.length_c   1.000
_cell.angle_alpha   90.00
_cell.angle_beta   90.00
_cell.angle_gamma   90.00
#
_symmetry.space_group_name_H-M   'P 1'
#
loop_
_entity.id
_entity.type
_entity.pdbx_description
1 polymer ?
#
loop_
_entity_poly.entity_id
_entity_poly.type
_entity_poly.pdbx_seq_one_letter_code
_entity_poly.pdbx_strand_id
1 'polypeptide(L)'
;MTDGGKADLAVGLIRTRGAGDRPAEEGVGILPHVAEVTATIENVGDAVAGETTTRFWVRGADIDRELRIVHTPELLPGDEIEVTALWDVRGRQGTYVITVTADAFSQIDEVRKDNNSATAHVAVLGTRVELV
;
A
#
# COMPACT_ATOMS: atom_id res chain seq x y z
N MET A 1 -31.23 14.04 14.08
CA MET A 1 -30.27 14.76 13.25
C MET A 1 -29.05 13.88 13.01
N THR A 2 -28.56 13.92 11.86
CA THR A 2 -27.35 13.19 11.58
C THR A 2 -26.14 14.03 11.91
N ASP A 3 -25.04 13.40 12.08
CA ASP A 3 -23.78 14.07 12.33
C ASP A 3 -23.10 14.55 11.06
N GLY A 4 -23.78 14.54 9.94
CA GLY A 4 -23.22 15.00 8.68
C GLY A 4 -22.31 14.01 7.99
N GLY A 5 -22.27 12.82 8.50
CA GLY A 5 -21.43 11.78 7.90
C GLY A 5 -20.00 11.82 8.37
N LYS A 6 -19.24 10.85 7.93
CA LYS A 6 -17.83 10.70 8.30
C LYS A 6 -17.04 10.16 7.13
N ALA A 7 -15.74 10.43 7.16
CA ALA A 7 -14.80 9.82 6.24
C ALA A 7 -14.68 8.34 6.53
N ASP A 8 -14.25 7.58 5.53
CA ASP A 8 -14.05 6.14 5.68
C ASP A 8 -13.01 5.71 4.65
N LEU A 9 -11.77 5.57 5.10
CA LEU A 9 -10.68 5.19 4.21
C LEU A 9 -10.61 3.68 4.10
N ALA A 10 -10.60 3.19 2.87
CA ALA A 10 -10.49 1.77 2.58
C ALA A 10 -9.25 1.54 1.73
N VAL A 11 -8.57 0.43 2.00
CA VAL A 11 -7.46 -0.02 1.16
C VAL A 11 -8.03 -1.00 0.16
N GLY A 12 -7.90 -0.64 -1.10
CA GLY A 12 -8.38 -1.45 -2.20
C GLY A 12 -7.33 -2.41 -2.73
N LEU A 13 -7.22 -2.45 -4.05
CA LEU A 13 -6.32 -3.38 -4.72
C LEU A 13 -4.85 -3.11 -4.38
N ILE A 14 -4.14 -4.17 -4.01
CA ILE A 14 -2.68 -4.13 -3.86
C ILE A 14 -2.09 -4.83 -5.08
N ARG A 15 -1.16 -4.16 -5.73
CA ARG A 15 -0.46 -4.69 -6.91
C ARG A 15 1.02 -4.68 -6.66
N THR A 16 1.71 -5.65 -7.29
CA THR A 16 3.16 -5.71 -7.22
C THR A 16 3.73 -5.73 -8.63
N ARG A 17 4.91 -5.15 -8.76
CA ARG A 17 5.65 -5.14 -10.01
C ARG A 17 7.11 -5.32 -9.68
N GLY A 18 7.68 -6.45 -10.10
CA GLY A 18 9.10 -6.72 -9.91
C GLY A 18 9.95 -5.99 -10.93
N ALA A 19 11.25 -5.88 -10.66
CA ALA A 19 12.19 -5.21 -11.54
C ALA A 19 12.19 -5.84 -12.95
N GLY A 20 12.06 -7.18 -13.00
CA GLY A 20 12.07 -7.90 -14.27
C GLY A 20 10.81 -7.68 -15.11
N ASP A 21 9.78 -7.08 -14.55
CA ASP A 21 8.52 -6.83 -15.24
C ASP A 21 8.51 -5.45 -15.90
N ARG A 22 9.57 -4.67 -15.77
CA ARG A 22 9.60 -3.30 -16.29
C ARG A 22 10.16 -3.27 -17.69
N PRO A 23 9.58 -2.42 -18.56
CA PRO A 23 10.18 -2.20 -19.87
C PRO A 23 11.60 -1.66 -19.75
N ALA A 24 12.45 -2.02 -20.70
CA ALA A 24 13.86 -1.62 -20.66
C ALA A 24 14.03 -0.10 -20.65
N GLU A 25 13.18 0.61 -21.35
CA GLU A 25 13.25 2.06 -21.43
C GLU A 25 12.89 2.75 -20.13
N GLU A 26 12.29 2.05 -19.19
CA GLU A 26 12.01 2.58 -17.87
C GLU A 26 13.15 2.30 -16.89
N GLY A 27 14.20 1.66 -17.36
CA GLY A 27 15.23 1.15 -16.46
C GLY A 27 16.22 2.18 -15.96
N VAL A 28 16.21 3.39 -16.48
CA VAL A 28 17.19 4.40 -16.10
C VAL A 28 16.98 4.78 -14.65
N GLY A 29 17.99 4.55 -13.82
CA GLY A 29 17.92 4.84 -12.39
C GLY A 29 17.16 3.83 -11.57
N ILE A 30 16.65 2.76 -12.16
CA ILE A 30 15.89 1.73 -11.45
C ILE A 30 16.83 0.58 -11.12
N LEU A 31 16.86 0.23 -9.81
CA LEU A 31 17.68 -0.89 -9.36
C LEU A 31 17.05 -2.22 -9.76
N PRO A 32 17.85 -3.19 -10.22
CA PRO A 32 17.32 -4.44 -10.75
C PRO A 32 16.67 -5.34 -9.70
N HIS A 33 16.82 -5.03 -8.43
CA HIS A 33 16.28 -5.85 -7.35
C HIS A 33 15.19 -5.15 -6.57
N VAL A 34 14.63 -4.07 -7.11
CA VAL A 34 13.61 -3.29 -6.41
C VAL A 34 12.25 -3.58 -7.02
N ALA A 35 11.32 -4.01 -6.19
CA ALA A 35 9.93 -4.21 -6.59
C ALA A 35 9.10 -2.99 -6.20
N GLU A 36 8.03 -2.75 -6.93
CA GLU A 36 7.04 -1.73 -6.57
C GLU A 36 5.83 -2.41 -5.98
N VAL A 37 5.36 -1.87 -4.84
CA VAL A 37 4.12 -2.30 -4.22
C VAL A 37 3.19 -1.10 -4.24
N THR A 38 2.06 -1.22 -4.93
CA THR A 38 1.12 -0.13 -5.11
C THR A 38 -0.21 -0.51 -4.52
N ALA A 39 -0.81 0.39 -3.75
CA ALA A 39 -2.12 0.18 -3.17
C ALA A 39 -3.00 1.38 -3.49
N THR A 40 -4.31 1.13 -3.62
CA THR A 40 -5.29 2.18 -3.82
C THR A 40 -5.94 2.51 -2.49
N ILE A 41 -5.95 3.78 -2.13
CA ILE A 41 -6.61 4.28 -0.93
C ILE A 41 -7.82 5.07 -1.40
N GLU A 42 -9.00 4.71 -0.91
CA GLU A 42 -10.24 5.32 -1.33
C GLU A 42 -11.01 5.85 -0.12
N ASN A 43 -11.61 7.02 -0.25
CA ASN A 43 -12.55 7.50 0.75
C ASN A 43 -13.94 7.03 0.34
N VAL A 44 -14.42 5.98 0.99
CA VAL A 44 -15.75 5.40 0.72
C VAL A 44 -16.80 5.98 1.66
N GLY A 45 -16.43 6.92 2.49
CA GLY A 45 -17.36 7.62 3.37
C GLY A 45 -18.07 8.77 2.67
N ASP A 46 -18.79 9.54 3.44
CA ASP A 46 -19.58 10.66 2.90
C ASP A 46 -19.12 12.01 3.43
N ALA A 47 -17.95 12.06 4.05
CA ALA A 47 -17.32 13.31 4.45
C ALA A 47 -15.86 13.31 3.97
N VAL A 48 -15.26 14.51 3.91
CA VAL A 48 -13.88 14.67 3.49
C VAL A 48 -12.96 13.97 4.49
N ALA A 49 -12.01 13.20 3.98
CA ALA A 49 -10.92 12.65 4.79
C ALA A 49 -9.74 13.61 4.69
N GLY A 50 -9.33 14.19 5.81
CA GLY A 50 -8.14 15.03 5.84
C GLY A 50 -6.88 14.23 5.57
N GLU A 51 -5.74 14.90 5.63
CA GLU A 51 -4.45 14.26 5.39
C GLU A 51 -4.20 13.15 6.41
N THR A 52 -3.70 12.03 5.93
CA THR A 52 -3.38 10.88 6.77
C THR A 52 -2.05 10.28 6.35
N THR A 53 -1.69 9.18 7.00
CA THR A 53 -0.46 8.46 6.71
C THR A 53 -0.80 7.02 6.39
N THR A 54 -0.22 6.50 5.31
CA THR A 54 -0.38 5.10 4.91
C THR A 54 0.92 4.36 5.18
N ARG A 55 0.82 3.20 5.80
CA ARG A 55 1.98 2.37 6.14
C ARG A 55 1.98 1.11 5.31
N PHE A 56 3.16 0.79 4.77
CA PHE A 56 3.43 -0.49 4.13
C PHE A 56 4.29 -1.31 5.07
N TRP A 57 3.89 -2.54 5.32
CA TRP A 57 4.59 -3.46 6.21
C TRP A 57 4.82 -4.77 5.48
N VAL A 58 6.01 -5.37 5.66
CA VAL A 58 6.32 -6.65 5.03
C VAL A 58 6.71 -7.66 6.11
N ARG A 59 6.20 -8.88 5.96
CA ARG A 59 6.49 -9.98 6.87
C ARG A 59 6.79 -11.24 6.10
N GLY A 60 7.83 -11.94 6.51
CA GLY A 60 8.21 -13.24 5.98
C GLY A 60 9.10 -13.97 6.96
N ALA A 61 9.77 -15.02 6.51
CA ALA A 61 10.59 -15.84 7.40
C ALA A 61 11.78 -15.06 7.97
N ASP A 62 12.28 -14.09 7.22
CA ASP A 62 13.49 -13.36 7.58
C ASP A 62 13.29 -11.87 7.78
N ILE A 63 12.04 -11.40 7.74
CA ILE A 63 11.75 -9.98 7.82
C ILE A 63 10.38 -9.76 8.45
N ASP A 64 10.27 -8.71 9.25
CA ASP A 64 9.01 -8.29 9.85
C ASP A 64 9.20 -6.83 10.23
N ARG A 65 8.92 -5.93 9.28
CA ARG A 65 9.20 -4.51 9.53
C ARG A 65 8.40 -3.61 8.62
N GLU A 66 8.39 -2.33 9.00
CA GLU A 66 7.83 -1.28 8.16
C GLU A 66 8.67 -1.14 6.89
N LEU A 67 7.97 -1.14 5.76
CA LEU A 67 8.60 -0.95 4.48
C LEU A 67 8.66 0.53 4.12
N ARG A 68 7.56 1.24 4.33
CA ARG A 68 7.49 2.67 4.05
C ARG A 68 6.26 3.29 4.71
N ILE A 69 6.39 4.57 5.04
CA ILE A 69 5.28 5.43 5.42
C ILE A 69 5.10 6.46 4.31
N VAL A 70 3.87 6.61 3.83
CA VAL A 70 3.56 7.51 2.72
C VAL A 70 2.50 8.50 3.19
N HIS A 71 2.74 9.77 2.92
CA HIS A 71 1.73 10.80 3.16
C HIS A 71 0.57 10.62 2.18
N THR A 72 -0.65 10.63 2.71
CA THR A 72 -1.86 10.52 1.91
C THR A 72 -2.57 11.86 1.96
N PRO A 73 -2.81 12.50 0.81
CA PRO A 73 -3.46 13.81 0.80
C PRO A 73 -4.92 13.72 1.19
N GLU A 74 -5.53 14.88 1.35
CA GLU A 74 -6.96 14.98 1.59
C GLU A 74 -7.73 14.30 0.45
N LEU A 75 -8.75 13.53 0.80
CA LEU A 75 -9.61 12.84 -0.17
C LEU A 75 -11.06 13.22 0.06
N LEU A 76 -11.71 13.69 -1.00
CA LEU A 76 -13.15 13.93 -0.98
C LEU A 76 -13.89 12.59 -1.03
N PRO A 77 -15.17 12.56 -0.63
CA PRO A 77 -15.94 11.34 -0.79
C PRO A 77 -15.91 10.83 -2.21
N GLY A 78 -15.58 9.55 -2.38
CA GLY A 78 -15.45 8.94 -3.69
C GLY A 78 -14.10 9.08 -4.35
N ASP A 79 -13.21 9.91 -3.80
CA ASP A 79 -11.86 10.05 -4.36
C ASP A 79 -11.00 8.87 -3.97
N GLU A 80 -10.04 8.57 -4.85
CA GLU A 80 -9.05 7.55 -4.56
C GLU A 80 -7.68 8.03 -5.05
N ILE A 81 -6.65 7.42 -4.49
CA ILE A 81 -5.27 7.72 -4.87
C ILE A 81 -4.46 6.43 -4.78
N GLU A 82 -3.48 6.31 -5.66
CA GLU A 82 -2.52 5.20 -5.57
C GLU A 82 -1.31 5.66 -4.79
N VAL A 83 -0.85 4.81 -3.88
CA VAL A 83 0.37 5.04 -3.12
C VAL A 83 1.30 3.87 -3.36
N THR A 84 2.60 4.14 -3.39
CA THR A 84 3.60 3.15 -3.79
C THR A 84 4.74 3.11 -2.80
N ALA A 85 5.18 1.90 -2.50
CA ALA A 85 6.41 1.66 -1.74
C ALA A 85 7.35 0.84 -2.61
N LEU A 86 8.64 1.13 -2.49
CA LEU A 86 9.68 0.35 -3.16
C LEU A 86 10.25 -0.64 -2.14
N TRP A 87 10.47 -1.86 -2.60
CA TRP A 87 10.95 -2.94 -1.75
C TRP A 87 12.16 -3.60 -2.40
N ASP A 88 13.30 -3.54 -1.72
CA ASP A 88 14.51 -4.19 -2.18
C ASP A 88 14.40 -5.68 -1.84
N VAL A 89 14.28 -6.49 -2.88
CA VAL A 89 14.12 -7.95 -2.73
C VAL A 89 15.42 -8.71 -2.96
N ARG A 90 16.55 -8.00 -3.01
CA ARG A 90 17.85 -8.64 -3.23
C ARG A 90 18.12 -9.68 -2.15
N GLY A 91 18.46 -10.89 -2.60
CA GLY A 91 18.77 -11.98 -1.68
C GLY A 91 17.56 -12.59 -1.01
N ARG A 92 16.36 -12.19 -1.36
CA ARG A 92 15.14 -12.73 -0.76
C ARG A 92 14.52 -13.73 -1.72
N GLN A 93 13.86 -14.74 -1.14
CA GLN A 93 13.19 -15.76 -1.92
C GLN A 93 12.12 -16.39 -1.04
N GLY A 94 10.96 -16.69 -1.63
CA GLY A 94 9.88 -17.33 -0.91
C GLY A 94 8.65 -16.47 -0.84
N THR A 95 7.79 -16.74 0.13
CA THR A 95 6.49 -16.09 0.27
C THR A 95 6.53 -15.06 1.39
N TYR A 96 5.95 -13.90 1.12
CA TYR A 96 5.88 -12.78 2.07
C TYR A 96 4.46 -12.25 2.11
N VAL A 97 4.12 -11.59 3.21
CA VAL A 97 2.83 -10.93 3.38
C VAL A 97 3.08 -9.43 3.45
N ILE A 98 2.41 -8.68 2.58
CA ILE A 98 2.47 -7.23 2.60
C ILE A 98 1.14 -6.71 3.15
N THR A 99 1.21 -5.85 4.16
CA THR A 99 0.04 -5.21 4.76
C THR A 99 0.12 -3.73 4.49
N VAL A 100 -0.96 -3.18 3.96
CA VAL A 100 -1.09 -1.73 3.75
C VAL A 100 -2.19 -1.24 4.68
N THR A 101 -1.86 -0.24 5.50
CA THR A 101 -2.79 0.32 6.46
C THR A 101 -2.96 1.81 6.20
N ALA A 102 -4.17 2.21 5.84
CA ALA A 102 -4.51 3.62 5.69
C ALA A 102 -4.77 4.21 7.07
N ASP A 103 -4.48 5.49 7.21
CA ASP A 103 -4.62 6.20 8.49
C ASP A 103 -3.96 5.40 9.62
N ALA A 104 -2.71 5.04 9.40
CA ALA A 104 -1.98 4.14 10.28
C ALA A 104 -1.82 4.69 11.70
N PHE A 105 -1.94 6.00 11.87
CA PHE A 105 -1.81 6.65 13.17
C PHE A 105 -3.10 7.21 13.69
N SER A 106 -4.24 6.78 13.13
CA SER A 106 -5.58 7.18 13.58
C SER A 106 -5.72 8.70 13.63
N GLN A 107 -5.37 9.36 12.54
CA GLN A 107 -5.35 10.81 12.45
C GLN A 107 -6.72 11.41 12.17
N ILE A 108 -7.67 10.62 11.67
CA ILE A 108 -9.03 11.06 11.38
C ILE A 108 -10.04 10.15 12.07
N ASP A 109 -11.26 10.67 12.22
CA ASP A 109 -12.38 9.91 12.76
C ASP A 109 -13.12 9.28 11.60
N GLU A 110 -13.26 7.97 11.63
CA GLU A 110 -13.82 7.20 10.53
C GLU A 110 -15.03 6.40 10.96
N VAL A 111 -15.89 6.10 9.98
CA VAL A 111 -17.05 5.25 10.20
C VAL A 111 -16.61 3.84 10.60
N ARG A 112 -15.59 3.33 9.92
CA ARG A 112 -15.11 1.97 10.14
C ARG A 112 -13.59 1.98 10.19
N LYS A 113 -13.05 1.06 10.99
CA LYS A 113 -11.60 0.87 11.03
C LYS A 113 -11.19 -0.49 10.44
N ASP A 114 -12.14 -1.39 10.23
CA ASP A 114 -11.83 -2.74 9.77
C ASP A 114 -11.50 -2.80 8.27
N ASN A 115 -11.80 -1.75 7.51
CA ASN A 115 -11.44 -1.67 6.08
C ASN A 115 -10.17 -0.84 5.84
N ASN A 116 -9.50 -0.39 6.90
CA ASN A 116 -8.32 0.45 6.79
C ASN A 116 -7.07 -0.33 6.39
N SER A 117 -7.12 -1.64 6.41
CA SER A 117 -5.96 -2.47 6.08
C SER A 117 -6.34 -3.52 5.05
N ALA A 118 -5.37 -3.84 4.21
CA ALA A 118 -5.48 -4.97 3.30
C ALA A 118 -4.14 -5.69 3.28
N THR A 119 -4.17 -6.98 3.00
CA THR A 119 -2.96 -7.78 2.89
C THR A 119 -2.88 -8.41 1.51
N ALA A 120 -1.65 -8.65 1.06
CA ALA A 120 -1.38 -9.40 -0.15
C ALA A 120 -0.30 -10.41 0.15
N HIS A 121 -0.49 -11.61 -0.36
CA HIS A 121 0.53 -12.65 -0.28
C HIS A 121 1.32 -12.62 -1.59
N VAL A 122 2.63 -12.52 -1.49
CA VAL A 122 3.49 -12.39 -2.65
C VAL A 122 4.58 -13.44 -2.61
N ALA A 123 5.01 -13.88 -3.78
CA ALA A 123 6.16 -14.76 -3.92
C ALA A 123 7.29 -13.99 -4.59
N VAL A 124 8.48 -14.08 -4.02
CA VAL A 124 9.68 -13.49 -4.58
C VAL A 124 10.49 -14.60 -5.25
N LEU A 125 10.69 -14.46 -6.56
CA LEU A 125 11.34 -15.46 -7.39
C LEU A 125 12.47 -14.76 -8.16
N GLY A 126 13.59 -14.61 -7.48
CA GLY A 126 14.71 -13.85 -8.04
C GLY A 126 14.38 -12.36 -8.06
N THR A 127 14.26 -11.78 -9.26
CA THR A 127 13.87 -10.37 -9.40
C THR A 127 12.36 -10.20 -9.61
N ARG A 128 11.62 -11.30 -9.71
CA ARG A 128 10.17 -11.24 -9.91
C ARG A 128 9.44 -11.28 -8.59
N VAL A 129 8.38 -10.52 -8.50
CA VAL A 129 7.49 -10.51 -7.35
C VAL A 129 6.08 -10.68 -7.90
N GLU A 130 5.40 -11.74 -7.48
CA GLU A 130 4.09 -12.09 -8.01
C GLU A 130 3.09 -12.25 -6.87
N LEU A 131 1.86 -11.82 -7.11
CA LEU A 131 0.77 -12.09 -6.18
C LEU A 131 0.45 -13.58 -6.20
N VAL A 132 0.22 -14.10 -5.03
CA VAL A 132 -0.07 -15.53 -4.86
C VAL A 132 -1.58 -15.74 -4.75
#